data_3aac6429d67f7f654df4ab096c489144
#
_entry.id   3aac6429d67f7f654df4ab096c489144
#
_cell.length_a   1.000
_cell.length_b   1.000
_cell.length_c   1.000
_cell.angle_alpha   90.00
_cell.angle_beta   90.00
_cell.angle_gamma   90.00
#
_symmetry.space_group_name_H-M   'P 1'
#
loop_
_entity.id
_entity.type
_entity.pdbx_description
1 polymer ?
#
loop_
_entity_poly.entity_id
_entity_poly.type
_entity_poly.pdbx_seq_one_letter_code
_entity_poly.pdbx_strand_id
1 'polypeptide(L)'
;ASDSSEVESEPVRDVTLRCDEDPELKNVIEAYHRALAEDDQETIKKYLLYVSEDELITISVKSEYVESYNDIQCCTQQGYDENSYFVYVSYKLKLKDFEESIPGLSGLYYCPNEAGEYHIYRKADMSEAVLASFYEVYMEQEVQDLYKNVKLEYDTVLDSNEELKSFMEGFETLVTDEVVKRIAIRETNEALLEASSEEPVEETPDETGEETATEQVKATTT
;
A
#
# COMPACT_ATOMS: atom_id res chain seq x y z
N ALA A 1 -37.96 -15.12 43.27
CA ALA A 1 -37.02 -14.18 42.66
C ALA A 1 -36.62 -14.79 41.32
N SER A 2 -37.24 -14.28 40.25
CA SER A 2 -36.92 -14.63 38.86
C SER A 2 -35.78 -13.74 38.42
N ASP A 3 -34.63 -14.29 38.22
CA ASP A 3 -33.50 -13.65 37.61
C ASP A 3 -33.71 -13.70 36.09
N SER A 4 -34.17 -12.61 35.56
CA SER A 4 -34.26 -12.39 34.10
C SER A 4 -32.91 -11.81 33.68
N SER A 5 -31.98 -12.67 33.29
CA SER A 5 -30.80 -12.23 32.53
C SER A 5 -31.30 -11.74 31.19
N GLU A 6 -31.34 -10.41 31.01
CA GLU A 6 -31.46 -9.79 29.73
C GLU A 6 -30.21 -10.18 28.92
N VAL A 7 -30.41 -11.03 27.93
CA VAL A 7 -29.44 -11.29 26.90
C VAL A 7 -29.47 -10.00 26.02
N GLU A 8 -28.50 -9.11 26.21
CA GLU A 8 -28.23 -8.03 25.25
C GLU A 8 -27.99 -8.71 23.91
N SER A 9 -28.95 -8.59 23.00
CA SER A 9 -28.75 -9.00 21.62
C SER A 9 -27.72 -8.06 21.00
N GLU A 10 -26.60 -8.59 20.57
CA GLU A 10 -25.63 -7.82 19.76
C GLU A 10 -26.38 -7.15 18.60
N PRO A 11 -26.04 -5.91 18.27
CA PRO A 11 -26.67 -5.19 17.15
C PRO A 11 -26.45 -6.00 15.87
N VAL A 12 -27.57 -6.33 15.20
CA VAL A 12 -27.51 -7.06 13.91
C VAL A 12 -26.82 -6.13 12.91
N ARG A 13 -25.64 -6.55 12.42
CA ARG A 13 -24.91 -5.83 11.37
C ARG A 13 -25.75 -5.72 10.11
N ASP A 14 -25.77 -4.56 9.48
CA ASP A 14 -26.37 -4.39 8.15
C ASP A 14 -25.39 -4.91 7.09
N VAL A 15 -25.67 -6.13 6.60
CA VAL A 15 -24.86 -6.81 5.58
C VAL A 15 -25.35 -6.55 4.14
N THR A 16 -26.26 -5.59 3.94
CA THR A 16 -26.75 -5.22 2.62
C THR A 16 -25.61 -4.62 1.77
N LEU A 17 -25.40 -5.18 0.58
CA LEU A 17 -24.41 -4.67 -0.38
C LEU A 17 -24.99 -3.44 -1.11
N ARG A 18 -24.31 -2.31 -0.99
CA ARG A 18 -24.71 -1.04 -1.63
C ARG A 18 -23.62 -0.58 -2.58
N CYS A 19 -23.98 -0.43 -3.87
CA CYS A 19 -23.01 -0.08 -4.88
C CYS A 19 -23.17 1.37 -5.34
N ASP A 20 -22.04 2.11 -5.36
CA ASP A 20 -21.93 3.52 -5.80
C ASP A 20 -22.87 4.51 -5.08
N GLU A 21 -23.27 4.19 -3.84
CA GLU A 21 -24.14 5.07 -3.02
C GLU A 21 -23.34 6.16 -2.28
N ASP A 22 -22.04 5.98 -2.09
CA ASP A 22 -21.13 6.94 -1.45
C ASP A 22 -20.18 7.56 -2.49
N PRO A 23 -20.47 8.77 -3.00
CA PRO A 23 -19.64 9.42 -3.99
C PRO A 23 -18.29 9.91 -3.43
N GLU A 24 -18.16 10.17 -2.12
CA GLU A 24 -16.91 10.61 -1.51
C GLU A 24 -15.95 9.44 -1.43
N LEU A 25 -16.41 8.29 -0.95
CA LEU A 25 -15.64 7.06 -0.97
C LEU A 25 -15.23 6.67 -2.39
N LYS A 26 -16.17 6.73 -3.34
CA LYS A 26 -15.87 6.43 -4.75
C LYS A 26 -14.75 7.30 -5.30
N ASN A 27 -14.78 8.61 -5.04
CA ASN A 27 -13.71 9.52 -5.46
C ASN A 27 -12.34 9.16 -4.85
N VAL A 28 -12.30 8.74 -3.58
CA VAL A 28 -11.08 8.25 -2.93
C VAL A 28 -10.54 7.00 -3.62
N ILE A 29 -11.40 6.02 -3.88
CA ILE A 29 -11.04 4.77 -4.54
C ILE A 29 -10.57 5.00 -5.99
N GLU A 30 -11.24 5.86 -6.75
CA GLU A 30 -10.81 6.21 -8.11
C GLU A 30 -9.45 6.94 -8.11
N ALA A 31 -9.24 7.88 -7.17
CA ALA A 31 -7.96 8.57 -7.04
C ALA A 31 -6.83 7.60 -6.63
N TYR A 32 -7.10 6.67 -5.73
CA TYR A 32 -6.16 5.64 -5.31
C TYR A 32 -5.77 4.71 -6.48
N HIS A 33 -6.74 4.21 -7.26
CA HIS A 33 -6.45 3.34 -8.41
C HIS A 33 -5.70 4.07 -9.52
N ARG A 34 -6.02 5.35 -9.75
CA ARG A 34 -5.24 6.19 -10.67
C ARG A 34 -3.80 6.35 -10.20
N ALA A 35 -3.59 6.61 -8.91
CA ALA A 35 -2.26 6.73 -8.33
C ALA A 35 -1.45 5.43 -8.46
N LEU A 36 -2.10 4.25 -8.34
CA LEU A 36 -1.44 2.97 -8.58
C LEU A 36 -0.96 2.80 -10.03
N ALA A 37 -1.72 3.29 -11.02
CA ALA A 37 -1.34 3.22 -12.43
C ALA A 37 -0.25 4.23 -12.79
N GLU A 38 -0.27 5.41 -12.17
CA GLU A 38 0.65 6.53 -12.43
C GLU A 38 1.92 6.49 -11.57
N ASP A 39 2.07 5.53 -10.64
CA ASP A 39 3.13 5.48 -9.62
C ASP A 39 3.20 6.77 -8.76
N ASP A 40 2.04 7.38 -8.50
CA ASP A 40 1.94 8.56 -7.62
C ASP A 40 2.02 8.15 -6.15
N GLN A 41 3.25 7.98 -5.66
CA GLN A 41 3.52 7.50 -4.30
C GLN A 41 3.01 8.45 -3.21
N GLU A 42 2.94 9.76 -3.47
CA GLU A 42 2.39 10.75 -2.54
C GLU A 42 0.89 10.51 -2.31
N THR A 43 0.14 10.33 -3.38
CA THR A 43 -1.29 10.01 -3.30
C THR A 43 -1.54 8.63 -2.71
N ILE A 44 -0.71 7.63 -3.02
CA ILE A 44 -0.79 6.28 -2.43
C ILE A 44 -0.60 6.37 -0.92
N LYS A 45 0.46 7.03 -0.43
CA LYS A 45 0.74 7.23 1.00
C LYS A 45 -0.36 8.02 1.72
N LYS A 46 -1.05 8.90 1.02
CA LYS A 46 -2.17 9.66 1.57
C LYS A 46 -3.38 8.78 1.89
N TYR A 47 -3.68 7.81 1.03
CA TYR A 47 -4.89 6.98 1.19
C TYR A 47 -4.66 5.66 1.91
N LEU A 48 -3.46 5.07 1.84
CA LEU A 48 -3.13 3.88 2.61
C LEU A 48 -2.67 4.26 4.01
N LEU A 49 -3.16 3.55 5.03
CA LEU A 49 -2.67 3.76 6.40
C LEU A 49 -1.20 3.34 6.54
N TYR A 50 -0.85 2.21 5.92
CA TYR A 50 0.51 1.66 5.93
C TYR A 50 0.94 1.31 4.52
N VAL A 51 2.16 1.69 4.17
CA VAL A 51 2.84 1.24 2.96
C VAL A 51 4.35 1.26 3.22
N SER A 52 5.01 0.12 3.03
CA SER A 52 6.46 0.00 3.14
C SER A 52 7.16 0.44 1.84
N GLU A 53 8.46 0.72 1.92
CA GLU A 53 9.26 1.03 0.73
C GLU A 53 9.30 -0.14 -0.26
N ASP A 54 9.32 -1.40 0.22
CA ASP A 54 9.26 -2.58 -0.65
C ASP A 54 7.93 -2.70 -1.38
N GLU A 55 6.84 -2.32 -0.73
CA GLU A 55 5.52 -2.26 -1.38
C GLU A 55 5.43 -1.14 -2.39
N LEU A 56 6.04 0.02 -2.14
CA LEU A 56 6.13 1.09 -3.13
C LEU A 56 6.95 0.66 -4.35
N ILE A 57 8.05 -0.08 -4.15
CA ILE A 57 8.79 -0.70 -5.25
C ILE A 57 7.91 -1.67 -6.04
N THR A 58 7.10 -2.48 -5.34
CA THR A 58 6.15 -3.41 -5.99
C THR A 58 5.10 -2.68 -6.82
N ILE A 59 4.55 -1.59 -6.29
CA ILE A 59 3.59 -0.74 -7.01
C ILE A 59 4.26 -0.10 -8.23
N SER A 60 5.47 0.44 -8.06
CA SER A 60 6.25 1.04 -9.15
C SER A 60 6.51 0.04 -10.27
N VAL A 61 6.92 -1.20 -9.95
CA VAL A 61 7.11 -2.25 -10.97
C VAL A 61 5.78 -2.58 -11.67
N LYS A 62 4.68 -2.73 -10.95
CA LYS A 62 3.37 -3.02 -11.55
C LYS A 62 2.88 -1.90 -12.47
N SER A 63 3.10 -0.64 -12.09
CA SER A 63 2.70 0.54 -12.88
C SER A 63 3.38 0.62 -14.26
N GLU A 64 4.53 -0.02 -14.44
CA GLU A 64 5.20 -0.08 -15.75
C GLU A 64 4.39 -0.85 -16.80
N TYR A 65 3.54 -1.78 -16.37
CA TYR A 65 2.68 -2.60 -17.23
C TYR A 65 1.25 -2.09 -17.31
N VAL A 66 0.81 -1.32 -16.31
CA VAL A 66 -0.58 -0.84 -16.20
C VAL A 66 -0.71 0.51 -16.90
N GLU A 67 -1.69 0.63 -17.79
CA GLU A 67 -2.09 1.90 -18.40
C GLU A 67 -3.12 2.63 -17.54
N SER A 68 -4.18 1.93 -17.12
CA SER A 68 -5.25 2.52 -16.32
C SER A 68 -6.14 1.49 -15.64
N TYR A 69 -6.88 1.94 -14.63
CA TYR A 69 -8.05 1.26 -14.06
C TYR A 69 -9.31 2.02 -14.50
N ASN A 70 -10.22 1.34 -15.15
CA ASN A 70 -11.45 1.93 -15.71
C ASN A 70 -12.68 1.24 -15.12
N ASP A 71 -13.86 1.83 -15.35
CA ASP A 71 -15.15 1.28 -14.94
C ASP A 71 -15.19 0.88 -13.45
N ILE A 72 -14.61 1.73 -12.59
CA ILE A 72 -14.54 1.48 -11.16
C ILE A 72 -15.93 1.55 -10.55
N GLN A 73 -16.35 0.45 -9.92
CA GLN A 73 -17.56 0.39 -9.12
C GLN A 73 -17.20 0.04 -7.68
N CYS A 74 -17.74 0.78 -6.73
CA CYS A 74 -17.54 0.57 -5.30
C CYS A 74 -18.81 0.03 -4.66
N CYS A 75 -18.77 -1.23 -4.21
CA CYS A 75 -19.83 -1.82 -3.42
C CYS A 75 -19.39 -1.90 -1.96
N THR A 76 -20.24 -1.45 -1.04
CA THR A 76 -19.94 -1.34 0.38
C THR A 76 -20.90 -2.13 1.23
N GLN A 77 -20.40 -2.64 2.34
CA GLN A 77 -21.18 -3.15 3.46
C GLN A 77 -20.63 -2.54 4.75
N GLN A 78 -21.42 -2.54 5.83
CA GLN A 78 -20.92 -2.11 7.14
C GLN A 78 -19.71 -2.95 7.55
N GLY A 79 -18.63 -2.29 7.94
CA GLY A 79 -17.40 -2.91 8.37
C GLY A 79 -17.45 -3.51 9.78
N TYR A 80 -16.29 -3.79 10.34
CA TYR A 80 -16.16 -4.33 11.68
C TYR A 80 -16.56 -3.31 12.75
N ASP A 81 -16.10 -2.08 12.60
CA ASP A 81 -16.42 -0.96 13.49
C ASP A 81 -17.61 -0.16 12.97
N GLU A 82 -18.29 0.59 13.85
CA GLU A 82 -19.54 1.30 13.55
C GLU A 82 -19.40 2.29 12.37
N ASN A 83 -18.24 2.94 12.23
CA ASN A 83 -17.97 3.95 11.19
C ASN A 83 -17.00 3.42 10.12
N SER A 84 -17.04 2.14 9.85
CA SER A 84 -16.15 1.51 8.88
C SER A 84 -16.92 0.77 7.80
N TYR A 85 -16.24 0.46 6.69
CA TYR A 85 -16.83 -0.21 5.54
C TYR A 85 -15.92 -1.32 5.02
N PHE A 86 -16.49 -2.47 4.70
CA PHE A 86 -15.89 -3.38 3.75
C PHE A 86 -16.25 -2.91 2.35
N VAL A 87 -15.24 -2.72 1.52
CA VAL A 87 -15.37 -2.15 0.19
C VAL A 87 -14.92 -3.17 -0.85
N TYR A 88 -15.80 -3.53 -1.75
CA TYR A 88 -15.53 -4.40 -2.88
C TYR A 88 -15.44 -3.52 -4.14
N VAL A 89 -14.24 -3.42 -4.69
CA VAL A 89 -13.96 -2.55 -5.84
C VAL A 89 -13.81 -3.41 -7.08
N SER A 90 -14.79 -3.38 -7.97
CA SER A 90 -14.63 -3.95 -9.30
C SER A 90 -14.11 -2.90 -10.28
N TYR A 91 -13.28 -3.33 -11.24
CA TYR A 91 -12.65 -2.46 -12.21
C TYR A 91 -12.31 -3.22 -13.49
N LYS A 92 -11.96 -2.48 -14.55
CA LYS A 92 -11.35 -2.98 -15.77
C LYS A 92 -9.89 -2.50 -15.82
N LEU A 93 -8.95 -3.44 -15.63
CA LEU A 93 -7.51 -3.18 -15.71
C LEU A 93 -7.10 -3.15 -17.18
N LYS A 94 -6.56 -2.02 -17.64
CA LYS A 94 -5.95 -1.85 -18.95
C LYS A 94 -4.44 -2.02 -18.84
N LEU A 95 -3.88 -2.97 -19.56
CA LEU A 95 -2.44 -3.14 -19.73
C LEU A 95 -1.96 -2.39 -20.97
N LYS A 96 -0.70 -1.87 -20.94
CA LYS A 96 -0.14 -1.02 -22.00
C LYS A 96 -0.03 -1.73 -23.36
N ASP A 97 0.29 -3.03 -23.35
CA ASP A 97 0.59 -3.78 -24.57
C ASP A 97 -0.59 -4.64 -25.08
N PHE A 98 -1.76 -4.53 -24.44
CA PHE A 98 -2.94 -5.32 -24.80
C PHE A 98 -4.14 -4.43 -25.09
N GLU A 99 -4.97 -4.81 -26.09
CA GLU A 99 -6.18 -4.04 -26.41
C GLU A 99 -7.32 -4.33 -25.45
N GLU A 100 -7.39 -5.54 -24.92
CA GLU A 100 -8.42 -5.96 -24.00
C GLU A 100 -8.18 -5.38 -22.58
N SER A 101 -9.27 -5.09 -21.88
CA SER A 101 -9.25 -4.76 -20.46
C SER A 101 -9.64 -5.97 -19.63
N ILE A 102 -8.90 -6.21 -18.57
CA ILE A 102 -9.05 -7.38 -17.70
C ILE A 102 -9.94 -7.01 -16.50
N PRO A 103 -11.08 -7.69 -16.29
CA PRO A 103 -11.88 -7.48 -15.08
C PRO A 103 -11.10 -7.85 -13.82
N GLY A 104 -11.22 -7.02 -12.78
CA GLY A 104 -10.60 -7.26 -11.48
C GLY A 104 -11.55 -6.91 -10.35
N LEU A 105 -11.27 -7.47 -9.17
CA LEU A 105 -12.02 -7.20 -7.94
C LEU A 105 -11.05 -7.19 -6.76
N SER A 106 -11.09 -6.11 -6.00
CA SER A 106 -10.34 -5.95 -4.76
C SER A 106 -11.27 -5.84 -3.56
N GLY A 107 -10.92 -6.49 -2.46
CA GLY A 107 -11.58 -6.30 -1.17
C GLY A 107 -10.71 -5.46 -0.25
N LEU A 108 -11.26 -4.36 0.26
CA LEU A 108 -10.59 -3.37 1.09
C LEU A 108 -11.39 -3.14 2.36
N TYR A 109 -10.74 -2.61 3.38
CA TYR A 109 -11.39 -2.08 4.56
C TYR A 109 -11.14 -0.56 4.62
N TYR A 110 -12.20 0.21 4.79
CA TYR A 110 -12.14 1.66 4.83
C TYR A 110 -12.66 2.12 6.18
N CYS A 111 -11.78 2.68 7.00
CA CYS A 111 -12.15 3.12 8.33
C CYS A 111 -11.31 4.33 8.78
N PRO A 112 -11.81 5.11 9.75
CA PRO A 112 -11.05 6.21 10.32
C PRO A 112 -9.91 5.70 11.20
N ASN A 113 -8.78 6.42 11.20
CA ASN A 113 -7.70 6.27 12.16
C ASN A 113 -8.08 6.94 13.50
N GLU A 114 -7.17 6.95 14.48
CA GLU A 114 -7.39 7.58 15.79
C GLU A 114 -7.67 9.09 15.72
N ALA A 115 -7.24 9.77 14.65
CA ALA A 115 -7.51 11.18 14.40
C ALA A 115 -8.85 11.43 13.69
N GLY A 116 -9.56 10.38 13.31
CA GLY A 116 -10.82 10.46 12.56
C GLY A 116 -10.64 10.61 11.05
N GLU A 117 -9.41 10.45 10.54
CA GLU A 117 -9.12 10.49 9.11
C GLU A 117 -9.30 9.11 8.50
N TYR A 118 -10.05 9.02 7.41
CA TYR A 118 -10.32 7.76 6.74
C TYR A 118 -9.15 7.28 5.87
N HIS A 119 -8.81 6.00 6.05
CA HIS A 119 -7.77 5.34 5.28
C HIS A 119 -8.25 4.00 4.72
N ILE A 120 -7.56 3.57 3.65
CA ILE A 120 -7.72 2.26 3.05
C ILE A 120 -6.78 1.28 3.77
N TYR A 121 -7.33 0.15 4.20
CA TYR A 121 -6.59 -0.99 4.72
C TYR A 121 -6.74 -2.15 3.73
N ARG A 122 -5.64 -2.67 3.24
CA ARG A 122 -5.62 -3.88 2.42
C ARG A 122 -5.76 -5.09 3.33
N LYS A 123 -6.06 -6.25 2.80
CA LYS A 123 -6.18 -7.49 3.62
C LYS A 123 -4.98 -7.74 4.53
N ALA A 124 -3.77 -7.45 4.05
CA ALA A 124 -2.55 -7.61 4.84
C ALA A 124 -2.46 -6.65 6.04
N ASP A 125 -3.17 -5.54 6.00
CA ASP A 125 -3.16 -4.50 7.02
C ASP A 125 -4.28 -4.68 8.06
N MET A 126 -5.22 -5.62 7.83
CA MET A 126 -6.35 -5.88 8.72
C MET A 126 -5.92 -6.68 9.95
N SER A 127 -6.45 -6.33 11.12
CA SER A 127 -6.31 -7.16 12.32
C SER A 127 -7.02 -8.51 12.15
N GLU A 128 -6.67 -9.49 12.98
CA GLU A 128 -7.33 -10.81 12.94
C GLU A 128 -8.85 -10.71 13.10
N ALA A 129 -9.35 -9.83 13.97
CA ALA A 129 -10.78 -9.64 14.18
C ALA A 129 -11.48 -9.02 12.96
N VAL A 130 -10.87 -7.99 12.36
CA VAL A 130 -11.37 -7.37 11.13
C VAL A 130 -11.37 -8.37 9.98
N LEU A 131 -10.28 -9.13 9.85
CA LEU A 131 -10.14 -10.14 8.79
C LEU A 131 -11.16 -11.27 8.94
N ALA A 132 -11.39 -11.75 10.16
CA ALA A 132 -12.43 -12.76 10.44
C ALA A 132 -13.80 -12.23 10.03
N SER A 133 -14.15 -11.02 10.43
CA SER A 133 -15.39 -10.36 10.07
C SER A 133 -15.51 -10.12 8.54
N PHE A 134 -14.41 -9.76 7.87
CA PHE A 134 -14.38 -9.65 6.41
C PHE A 134 -14.73 -11.00 5.74
N TYR A 135 -14.21 -12.12 6.24
CA TYR A 135 -14.52 -13.43 5.70
C TYR A 135 -15.95 -13.89 6.01
N GLU A 136 -16.53 -13.50 7.15
CA GLU A 136 -17.95 -13.74 7.43
C GLU A 136 -18.85 -13.06 6.40
N VAL A 137 -18.59 -11.77 6.15
CA VAL A 137 -19.34 -10.97 5.17
C VAL A 137 -19.07 -11.44 3.73
N TYR A 138 -17.85 -11.91 3.43
CA TYR A 138 -17.52 -12.52 2.14
C TYR A 138 -18.40 -13.75 1.82
N MET A 139 -18.92 -14.46 2.83
CA MET A 139 -19.81 -15.62 2.62
C MET A 139 -21.25 -15.22 2.27
N GLU A 140 -21.62 -13.95 2.36
CA GLU A 140 -22.92 -13.47 1.93
C GLU A 140 -23.13 -13.66 0.43
N GLN A 141 -24.37 -14.05 0.04
CA GLN A 141 -24.67 -14.44 -1.34
C GLN A 141 -24.37 -13.32 -2.34
N GLU A 142 -24.70 -12.07 -2.02
CA GLU A 142 -24.50 -10.93 -2.90
C GLU A 142 -23.00 -10.69 -3.19
N VAL A 143 -22.15 -10.86 -2.16
CA VAL A 143 -20.69 -10.74 -2.31
C VAL A 143 -20.13 -11.89 -3.12
N GLN A 144 -20.58 -13.12 -2.86
CA GLN A 144 -20.19 -14.30 -3.63
C GLN A 144 -20.58 -14.17 -5.11
N ASP A 145 -21.76 -13.65 -5.39
CA ASP A 145 -22.22 -13.42 -6.75
C ASP A 145 -21.37 -12.36 -7.48
N LEU A 146 -20.96 -11.29 -6.77
CA LEU A 146 -20.04 -10.28 -7.30
C LEU A 146 -18.70 -10.91 -7.71
N TYR A 147 -18.08 -11.69 -6.81
CA TYR A 147 -16.82 -12.39 -7.08
C TYR A 147 -16.95 -13.37 -8.25
N LYS A 148 -18.01 -14.14 -8.27
CA LYS A 148 -18.29 -15.11 -9.32
C LYS A 148 -18.46 -14.46 -10.69
N ASN A 149 -19.19 -13.34 -10.76
CA ASN A 149 -19.44 -12.62 -11.99
C ASN A 149 -18.14 -12.04 -12.55
N VAL A 150 -17.33 -11.35 -11.70
CA VAL A 150 -16.03 -10.81 -12.13
C VAL A 150 -15.09 -11.91 -12.58
N LYS A 151 -15.05 -13.05 -11.84
CA LYS A 151 -14.24 -14.20 -12.26
C LYS A 151 -14.66 -14.77 -13.60
N LEU A 152 -15.95 -14.91 -13.86
CA LEU A 152 -16.45 -15.40 -15.13
C LEU A 152 -16.07 -14.49 -16.31
N GLU A 153 -16.19 -13.16 -16.11
CA GLU A 153 -15.74 -12.20 -17.11
C GLU A 153 -14.22 -12.26 -17.32
N TYR A 154 -13.44 -12.38 -16.24
CA TYR A 154 -11.98 -12.53 -16.29
C TYR A 154 -11.59 -13.77 -17.11
N ASP A 155 -12.16 -14.93 -16.78
CA ASP A 155 -11.90 -16.18 -17.50
C ASP A 155 -12.28 -16.05 -18.99
N THR A 156 -13.40 -15.38 -19.29
CA THR A 156 -13.87 -15.15 -20.67
C THR A 156 -12.88 -14.29 -21.46
N VAL A 157 -12.33 -13.23 -20.86
CA VAL A 157 -11.35 -12.37 -21.52
C VAL A 157 -10.06 -13.15 -21.80
N LEU A 158 -9.53 -13.88 -20.81
CA LEU A 158 -8.29 -14.65 -20.98
C LEU A 158 -8.44 -15.80 -22.00
N ASP A 159 -9.59 -16.48 -22.02
CA ASP A 159 -9.84 -17.56 -22.98
C ASP A 159 -10.01 -17.03 -24.42
N SER A 160 -10.28 -15.74 -24.60
CA SER A 160 -10.35 -15.10 -25.91
C SER A 160 -9.00 -14.66 -26.50
N ASN A 161 -7.94 -14.55 -25.65
CA ASN A 161 -6.61 -14.08 -26.05
C ASN A 161 -5.50 -14.89 -25.35
N GLU A 162 -4.90 -15.84 -26.07
CA GLU A 162 -3.82 -16.72 -25.56
C GLU A 162 -2.56 -15.95 -25.16
N GLU A 163 -2.23 -14.85 -25.81
CA GLU A 163 -1.06 -14.04 -25.50
C GLU A 163 -1.26 -13.33 -24.15
N LEU A 164 -2.43 -12.72 -23.95
CA LEU A 164 -2.83 -12.09 -22.69
C LEU A 164 -2.88 -13.12 -21.55
N LYS A 165 -3.44 -14.31 -21.82
CA LYS A 165 -3.49 -15.40 -20.85
C LYS A 165 -2.10 -15.83 -20.39
N SER A 166 -1.20 -16.08 -21.34
CA SER A 166 0.18 -16.46 -21.06
C SER A 166 0.93 -15.36 -20.29
N PHE A 167 0.70 -14.10 -20.64
CA PHE A 167 1.26 -12.96 -19.92
C PHE A 167 0.76 -12.93 -18.46
N MET A 168 -0.55 -13.05 -18.24
CA MET A 168 -1.14 -13.01 -16.90
C MET A 168 -0.70 -14.20 -16.02
N GLU A 169 -0.52 -15.39 -16.60
CA GLU A 169 0.02 -16.55 -15.90
C GLU A 169 1.47 -16.33 -15.41
N GLY A 170 2.27 -15.56 -16.15
CA GLY A 170 3.66 -15.21 -15.79
C GLY A 170 3.82 -13.92 -14.99
N PHE A 171 2.79 -13.08 -14.91
CA PHE A 171 2.90 -11.70 -14.45
C PHE A 171 3.41 -11.57 -13.01
N GLU A 172 2.89 -12.35 -12.06
CA GLU A 172 3.34 -12.28 -10.66
C GLU A 172 4.80 -12.71 -10.51
N THR A 173 5.27 -13.67 -11.28
CA THR A 173 6.69 -14.08 -11.28
C THR A 173 7.56 -12.96 -11.83
N LEU A 174 7.17 -12.37 -12.95
CA LEU A 174 7.88 -11.26 -13.58
C LEU A 174 8.01 -10.05 -12.64
N VAL A 175 6.91 -9.68 -11.97
CA VAL A 175 6.90 -8.60 -10.97
C VAL A 175 7.81 -8.95 -9.80
N THR A 176 7.71 -10.15 -9.25
CA THR A 176 8.52 -10.59 -8.11
C THR A 176 10.02 -10.54 -8.43
N ASP A 177 10.42 -11.06 -9.58
CA ASP A 177 11.82 -11.07 -10.01
C ASP A 177 12.39 -9.65 -10.16
N GLU A 178 11.59 -8.72 -10.68
CA GLU A 178 12.02 -7.33 -10.83
C GLU A 178 12.05 -6.58 -9.50
N VAL A 179 11.07 -6.82 -8.62
CA VAL A 179 11.05 -6.25 -7.26
C VAL A 179 12.27 -6.68 -6.46
N VAL A 180 12.62 -7.97 -6.48
CA VAL A 180 13.82 -8.48 -5.77
C VAL A 180 15.09 -7.80 -6.25
N LYS A 181 15.24 -7.57 -7.56
CA LYS A 181 16.40 -6.84 -8.13
C LYS A 181 16.45 -5.39 -7.63
N ARG A 182 15.33 -4.69 -7.64
CA ARG A 182 15.26 -3.28 -7.19
C ARG A 182 15.52 -3.12 -5.71
N ILE A 183 15.00 -4.02 -4.87
CA ILE A 183 15.29 -4.04 -3.43
C ILE A 183 16.80 -4.26 -3.21
N ALA A 184 17.44 -5.22 -3.88
CA ALA A 184 18.86 -5.47 -3.75
C ALA A 184 19.73 -4.27 -4.19
N ILE A 185 19.33 -3.55 -5.24
CA ILE A 185 20.00 -2.32 -5.69
C ILE A 185 19.85 -1.22 -4.64
N ARG A 186 18.65 -1.01 -4.07
CA ARG A 186 18.41 -0.03 -3.01
C ARG A 186 19.29 -0.31 -1.80
N GLU A 187 19.26 -1.54 -1.27
CA GLU A 187 20.05 -1.93 -0.11
C GLU A 187 21.58 -1.74 -0.35
N THR A 188 22.05 -2.05 -1.55
CA THR A 188 23.45 -1.82 -1.93
C THR A 188 23.79 -0.32 -1.92
N ASN A 189 22.92 0.51 -2.44
CA ASN A 189 23.13 1.97 -2.48
C ASN A 189 23.09 2.57 -1.07
N GLU A 190 22.18 2.12 -0.21
CA GLU A 190 22.09 2.55 1.19
C GLU A 190 23.38 2.20 1.95
N ALA A 191 23.87 0.96 1.82
CA ALA A 191 25.12 0.53 2.43
C ALA A 191 26.35 1.33 1.95
N LEU A 192 26.41 1.71 0.67
CA LEU A 192 27.47 2.56 0.12
C LEU A 192 27.40 3.99 0.67
N LEU A 193 26.20 4.55 0.85
CA LEU A 193 26.00 5.88 1.42
C LEU A 193 26.41 5.90 2.89
N GLU A 194 26.05 4.88 3.68
CA GLU A 194 26.46 4.73 5.06
C GLU A 194 27.99 4.63 5.19
N ALA A 195 28.62 3.78 4.37
CA ALA A 195 30.07 3.63 4.36
C ALA A 195 30.81 4.93 3.95
N SER A 196 30.21 5.75 3.09
CA SER A 196 30.79 7.05 2.68
C SER A 196 30.61 8.15 3.71
N SER A 197 29.67 8.02 4.62
CA SER A 197 29.42 8.98 5.71
C SER A 197 30.33 8.75 6.93
N GLU A 198 31.00 7.62 7.03
CA GLU A 198 32.00 7.29 8.06
C GLU A 198 33.43 7.68 7.65
N GLU A 199 33.68 8.89 7.08
CA GLU A 199 35.03 9.37 6.91
C GLU A 199 35.67 9.59 8.32
N PRO A 200 36.93 9.09 8.53
CA PRO A 200 37.59 9.28 9.82
C PRO A 200 37.85 10.76 10.05
N VAL A 201 37.47 11.23 11.23
CA VAL A 201 37.92 12.53 11.76
C VAL A 201 39.45 12.41 11.83
N GLU A 202 40.18 13.10 10.94
CA GLU A 202 41.63 13.29 11.08
C GLU A 202 41.86 13.96 12.44
N GLU A 203 42.36 13.20 13.41
CA GLU A 203 42.95 13.75 14.61
C GLU A 203 44.14 14.62 14.20
N THR A 204 43.99 15.91 14.28
CA THR A 204 45.13 16.84 14.24
C THR A 204 46.01 16.54 15.42
N PRO A 205 47.34 16.30 15.26
CA PRO A 205 48.22 16.09 16.36
C PRO A 205 48.31 17.37 17.19
N ASP A 206 48.01 17.24 18.48
CA ASP A 206 48.20 18.26 19.48
C ASP A 206 49.70 18.54 19.63
N GLU A 207 50.19 19.68 19.10
CA GLU A 207 51.54 20.19 19.41
C GLU A 207 51.54 20.72 20.83
N THR A 208 51.87 19.84 21.78
CA THR A 208 52.28 20.25 23.11
C THR A 208 53.60 20.96 23.04
N GLY A 209 53.55 22.24 23.30
CA GLY A 209 54.70 23.12 23.46
C GLY A 209 55.61 22.69 24.63
N GLU A 210 56.85 22.67 24.35
CA GLU A 210 57.89 22.64 25.38
C GLU A 210 58.51 24.03 25.56
N GLU A 211 58.28 24.56 26.74
CA GLU A 211 58.79 25.78 27.31
C GLU A 211 60.25 25.59 27.67
N THR A 212 61.15 26.41 27.10
CA THR A 212 62.44 26.67 27.75
C THR A 212 62.78 28.14 27.77
N ALA A 213 62.84 28.63 28.98
CA ALA A 213 63.36 29.94 29.38
C ALA A 213 64.86 30.00 29.16
N THR A 214 65.40 31.17 28.82
CA THR A 214 66.59 31.81 29.37
C THR A 214 66.82 33.15 28.65
N GLU A 215 66.71 34.23 29.38
CA GLU A 215 67.67 35.09 30.00
C GLU A 215 68.37 36.16 29.09
N GLN A 216 68.01 37.38 29.47
CA GLN A 216 68.82 38.60 29.52
C GLN A 216 69.85 38.92 28.45
N VAL A 217 69.88 40.16 27.98
CA VAL A 217 70.79 41.23 28.42
C VAL A 217 70.60 42.48 27.52
N LYS A 218 70.33 43.60 28.16
CA LYS A 218 70.75 45.03 27.96
C LYS A 218 71.43 45.49 26.66
N ALA A 219 71.04 46.58 26.20
CA ALA A 219 71.66 47.96 26.32
C ALA A 219 71.46 48.65 24.94
N THR A 220 70.84 49.80 24.97
CA THR A 220 71.33 51.20 25.05
C THR A 220 71.75 51.81 23.70
N THR A 221 71.15 52.95 23.45
CA THR A 221 71.65 54.19 22.86
C THR A 221 71.84 54.22 21.30
N THR A 222 71.17 55.00 20.58
CA THR A 222 71.22 56.49 20.40
C THR A 222 69.99 56.88 19.58
#